data_88481ae5d5f37d95857affb721e76024
#
_entry.id   88481ae5d5f37d95857affb721e76024
#
_cell.length_a   1.000
_cell.length_b   1.000
_cell.length_c   1.000
_cell.angle_alpha   90.00
_cell.angle_beta   90.00
_cell.angle_gamma   90.00
#
_symmetry.space_group_name_H-M   'P 1'
#
loop_
_entity.id
_entity.type
_entity.pdbx_description
1 polymer ?
#
loop_
_entity_poly.entity_id
_entity_poly.type
_entity_poly.pdbx_seq_one_letter_code
_entity_poly.pdbx_strand_id
1 'polypeptide(L)'
;MREPQPAKYGWWWGTGRRKTAVARVRVRPGSGEFNVFSKSSKKARTVAEHFSEERDRADAVSPIKLVNMQDKMDIAVRVHGGGFMGQAQAIRLGVARALCNYDPSLELAMRNAGFLTRDAREV
;
A
#
# COMPACT_ATOMS: atom_id res chain seq x y z
N MET A 1 13.93 -9.00 -15.77
CA MET A 1 13.46 -7.98 -14.82
C MET A 1 12.82 -6.85 -15.60
N ARG A 2 11.65 -6.42 -15.20
CA ARG A 2 10.99 -5.31 -15.88
C ARG A 2 11.64 -3.99 -15.50
N GLU A 3 11.45 -3.00 -16.35
CA GLU A 3 11.97 -1.67 -16.10
C GLU A 3 11.08 -0.89 -15.12
N PRO A 4 11.65 0.08 -14.39
CA PRO A 4 10.84 0.95 -13.55
C PRO A 4 9.79 1.69 -14.39
N GLN A 5 8.60 1.84 -13.84
CA GLN A 5 7.58 2.65 -14.47
C GLN A 5 7.97 4.13 -14.34
N PRO A 6 7.70 4.96 -15.34
CA PRO A 6 7.91 6.39 -15.18
C PRO A 6 6.95 6.96 -14.15
N ALA A 7 7.42 7.93 -13.36
CA ALA A 7 6.57 8.59 -12.39
C ALA A 7 5.43 9.34 -13.10
N LYS A 8 4.24 9.27 -12.52
CA LYS A 8 3.10 10.01 -13.01
C LYS A 8 2.73 11.07 -11.97
N TYR A 9 2.82 12.32 -12.35
CA TYR A 9 2.66 13.46 -11.44
C TYR A 9 3.63 13.42 -10.26
N GLY A 10 4.84 12.89 -10.50
CA GLY A 10 5.86 12.77 -9.46
C GLY A 10 5.69 11.60 -8.52
N TRP A 11 4.74 10.72 -8.78
CA TRP A 11 4.44 9.57 -7.94
C TRP A 11 4.42 8.27 -8.74
N TRP A 12 4.70 7.17 -8.07
CA TRP A 12 4.50 5.82 -8.62
C TRP A 12 3.25 5.25 -7.98
N TRP A 13 2.39 4.63 -8.77
CA TRP A 13 1.05 4.25 -8.38
C TRP A 13 0.87 2.74 -8.32
N GLY A 14 0.01 2.28 -7.41
CA GLY A 14 -0.41 0.90 -7.32
C GLY A 14 -1.82 0.85 -6.76
N THR A 15 -2.62 -0.11 -7.23
CA THR A 15 -3.98 -0.31 -6.74
C THR A 15 -4.07 -1.67 -6.08
N GLY A 16 -4.63 -1.73 -4.89
CA GLY A 16 -4.93 -2.95 -4.19
C GLY A 16 -6.42 -3.14 -4.04
N ARG A 17 -6.86 -4.39 -4.12
CA ARG A 17 -8.28 -4.73 -3.93
C ARG A 17 -8.38 -5.95 -3.04
N ARG A 18 -9.35 -5.94 -2.16
CA ARG A 18 -9.65 -7.07 -1.30
C ARG A 18 -11.16 -7.10 -1.06
N LYS A 19 -11.86 -8.07 -1.69
CA LYS A 19 -13.33 -8.09 -1.66
C LYS A 19 -13.87 -6.76 -2.19
N THR A 20 -14.64 -6.04 -1.37
CA THR A 20 -15.20 -4.74 -1.76
C THR A 20 -14.29 -3.56 -1.43
N ALA A 21 -13.17 -3.79 -0.74
CA ALA A 21 -12.24 -2.73 -0.42
C ALA A 21 -11.31 -2.44 -1.59
N VAL A 22 -11.10 -1.15 -1.85
CA VAL A 22 -10.19 -0.69 -2.90
C VAL A 22 -9.26 0.35 -2.29
N ALA A 23 -7.94 0.19 -2.53
CA ALA A 23 -6.93 1.14 -2.10
C ALA A 23 -6.14 1.62 -3.31
N ARG A 24 -6.15 2.92 -3.53
CA ARG A 24 -5.32 3.56 -4.56
C ARG A 24 -4.12 4.16 -3.85
N VAL A 25 -2.95 3.61 -4.13
CA VAL A 25 -1.72 3.93 -3.43
C VAL A 25 -0.77 4.67 -4.36
N ARG A 26 -0.11 5.68 -3.82
CA ARG A 26 0.98 6.35 -4.52
C ARG A 26 2.16 6.49 -3.57
N VAL A 27 3.36 6.35 -4.12
CA VAL A 27 4.60 6.44 -3.36
C VAL A 27 5.59 7.34 -4.08
N ARG A 28 6.45 7.99 -3.31
CA ARG A 28 7.58 8.75 -3.85
C ARG A 28 8.67 8.80 -2.79
N PRO A 29 9.93 9.04 -3.19
CA PRO A 29 11.00 9.28 -2.21
C PRO A 29 10.65 10.48 -1.32
N GLY A 30 10.84 10.34 -0.02
CA GLY A 30 10.51 11.37 0.92
C GLY A 30 11.04 11.06 2.30
N SER A 31 10.31 11.49 3.33
CA SER A 31 10.75 11.43 4.72
C SER A 31 10.07 10.34 5.55
N GLY A 32 9.13 9.61 4.96
CA GLY A 32 8.46 8.52 5.67
C GLY A 32 7.02 8.81 6.08
N GLU A 33 6.36 9.76 5.45
CA GLU A 33 4.95 10.01 5.71
C GLU A 33 4.11 8.90 5.12
N PHE A 34 3.12 8.43 5.88
CA PHE A 34 2.18 7.43 5.43
C PHE A 34 0.78 7.92 5.79
N ASN A 35 0.10 8.47 4.82
CA ASN A 35 -1.20 9.10 5.02
C ASN A 35 -2.31 8.29 4.37
N VAL A 36 -3.43 8.15 5.08
CA VAL A 36 -4.61 7.44 4.60
C VAL A 36 -5.77 8.43 4.49
N PHE A 37 -6.41 8.44 3.33
CA PHE A 37 -7.60 9.26 3.07
C PHE A 37 -8.78 8.33 2.85
N SER A 38 -9.84 8.51 3.63
CA SER A 38 -11.08 7.77 3.40
C SER A 38 -11.97 8.52 2.42
N LYS A 39 -12.93 7.81 1.84
CA LYS A 39 -13.85 8.41 0.88
C LYS A 39 -14.64 9.59 1.45
N SER A 40 -15.00 9.49 2.72
CA SER A 40 -15.84 10.50 3.38
C SER A 40 -15.07 11.63 4.03
N SER A 41 -13.74 11.56 4.05
CA SER A 41 -12.92 12.55 4.75
C SER A 41 -11.83 13.09 3.82
N LYS A 42 -11.70 14.40 3.77
CA LYS A 42 -10.59 15.05 3.06
C LYS A 42 -9.35 15.17 3.92
N LYS A 43 -9.46 14.85 5.21
CA LYS A 43 -8.36 14.97 6.15
C LYS A 43 -7.52 13.71 6.14
N ALA A 44 -6.20 13.89 6.02
CA ALA A 44 -5.27 12.78 6.10
C ALA A 44 -5.20 12.23 7.52
N ARG A 45 -5.12 10.91 7.62
CA ARG A 45 -4.92 10.22 8.90
C ARG A 45 -3.70 9.34 8.79
N THR A 46 -3.02 9.12 9.89
CA THR A 46 -1.96 8.10 9.92
C THR A 46 -2.60 6.71 9.90
N VAL A 47 -1.79 5.69 9.64
CA VAL A 47 -2.26 4.31 9.71
C VAL A 47 -2.80 4.01 11.12
N ALA A 48 -2.14 4.49 12.15
CA ALA A 48 -2.56 4.28 13.53
C ALA A 48 -3.90 4.96 13.85
N GLU A 49 -4.17 6.09 13.23
CA GLU A 49 -5.45 6.78 13.41
C GLU A 49 -6.58 6.13 12.64
N HIS A 50 -6.29 5.60 11.46
CA HIS A 50 -7.32 4.99 10.62
C HIS A 50 -7.73 3.60 11.10
N PHE A 51 -6.77 2.78 11.54
CA PHE A 51 -7.00 1.42 11.99
C PHE A 51 -6.84 1.33 13.51
N SER A 52 -7.87 0.86 14.19
CA SER A 52 -7.81 0.64 15.64
C SER A 52 -7.16 -0.69 16.02
N GLU A 53 -7.23 -1.68 15.13
CA GLU A 53 -6.68 -3.00 15.39
C GLU A 53 -5.20 -3.07 15.03
N GLU A 54 -4.39 -3.59 15.93
CA GLU A 54 -2.95 -3.72 15.70
C GLU A 54 -2.63 -4.58 14.49
N ARG A 55 -3.40 -5.65 14.27
CA ARG A 55 -3.22 -6.52 13.11
C ARG A 55 -3.39 -5.76 11.80
N ASP A 56 -4.40 -4.89 11.73
CA ASP A 56 -4.67 -4.12 10.52
C ASP A 56 -3.56 -3.10 10.27
N ARG A 57 -3.07 -2.46 11.33
CA ARG A 57 -1.92 -1.54 11.21
C ARG A 57 -0.69 -2.26 10.69
N ALA A 58 -0.41 -3.45 11.24
CA ALA A 58 0.74 -4.24 10.83
C ALA A 58 0.64 -4.66 9.37
N ASP A 59 -0.55 -5.09 8.92
CA ASP A 59 -0.77 -5.48 7.53
C ASP A 59 -0.50 -4.30 6.58
N ALA A 60 -1.05 -3.14 6.90
CA ALA A 60 -0.94 -1.99 6.02
C ALA A 60 0.52 -1.53 5.81
N VAL A 61 1.37 -1.65 6.82
CA VAL A 61 2.75 -1.19 6.74
C VAL A 61 3.75 -2.29 6.42
N SER A 62 3.31 -3.54 6.32
CA SER A 62 4.23 -4.66 6.15
C SER A 62 5.11 -4.57 4.89
N PRO A 63 4.64 -4.14 3.71
CA PRO A 63 5.53 -4.06 2.55
C PRO A 63 6.65 -3.04 2.71
N ILE A 64 6.36 -1.86 3.26
CA ILE A 64 7.39 -0.83 3.40
C ILE A 64 8.43 -1.22 4.46
N LYS A 65 8.00 -1.94 5.50
CA LYS A 65 8.92 -2.45 6.51
C LYS A 65 9.78 -3.60 5.98
N LEU A 66 9.20 -4.45 5.13
CA LEU A 66 9.93 -5.56 4.54
C LEU A 66 11.19 -5.09 3.82
N VAL A 67 11.11 -3.96 3.13
CA VAL A 67 12.21 -3.43 2.35
C VAL A 67 12.97 -2.31 3.07
N ASN A 68 12.66 -2.07 4.33
CA ASN A 68 13.33 -1.08 5.19
C ASN A 68 13.34 0.33 4.59
N MET A 69 12.24 0.72 3.99
CA MET A 69 12.12 2.03 3.35
C MET A 69 11.13 2.97 4.04
N GLN A 70 10.73 2.63 5.27
CA GLN A 70 9.72 3.41 6.00
C GLN A 70 10.13 4.86 6.27
N ASP A 71 11.42 5.14 6.34
CA ASP A 71 11.92 6.50 6.54
C ASP A 71 12.40 7.16 5.24
N LYS A 72 12.21 6.51 4.12
CA LYS A 72 12.75 6.96 2.83
C LYS A 72 11.67 7.25 1.79
N MET A 73 10.45 6.79 2.02
CA MET A 73 9.36 6.92 1.07
C MET A 73 8.16 7.57 1.73
N ASP A 74 7.52 8.47 0.99
CA ASP A 74 6.21 8.98 1.38
C ASP A 74 5.16 8.15 0.67
N ILE A 75 4.11 7.78 1.40
CA ILE A 75 3.01 6.97 0.89
C ILE A 75 1.70 7.71 1.15
N ALA A 76 0.88 7.80 0.13
CA ALA A 76 -0.46 8.34 0.27
C ALA A 76 -1.45 7.30 -0.28
N VAL A 77 -2.49 7.03 0.48
CA VAL A 77 -3.47 6.02 0.13
C VAL A 77 -4.87 6.62 0.17
N ARG A 78 -5.63 6.39 -0.87
CA ARG A 78 -7.06 6.69 -0.85
C ARG A 78 -7.80 5.35 -0.83
N VAL A 79 -8.57 5.13 0.22
CA VAL A 79 -9.22 3.83 0.46
C VAL A 79 -10.72 4.00 0.60
N HIS A 80 -11.49 3.03 0.08
CA HIS A 80 -12.93 3.00 0.26
C HIS A 80 -13.45 1.57 0.17
N GLY A 81 -14.65 1.38 0.68
CA GLY A 81 -15.34 0.09 0.61
C GLY A 81 -14.84 -0.92 1.62
N GLY A 82 -15.65 -1.95 1.87
CA GLY A 82 -15.29 -3.03 2.76
C GLY A 82 -15.11 -2.64 4.22
N GLY A 83 -14.72 -3.60 5.03
CA GLY A 83 -14.36 -3.36 6.42
C GLY A 83 -12.88 -3.05 6.58
N PHE A 84 -12.48 -2.74 7.82
CA PHE A 84 -11.09 -2.33 8.08
C PHE A 84 -10.07 -3.42 7.73
N MET A 85 -10.38 -4.69 7.99
CA MET A 85 -9.46 -5.77 7.63
C MET A 85 -9.24 -5.83 6.12
N GLY A 86 -10.32 -5.74 5.33
CA GLY A 86 -10.22 -5.72 3.88
C GLY A 86 -9.45 -4.52 3.38
N GLN A 87 -9.69 -3.35 4.00
CA GLN A 87 -8.97 -2.13 3.65
C GLN A 87 -7.47 -2.25 3.92
N ALA A 88 -7.10 -2.82 5.08
CA ALA A 88 -5.68 -3.00 5.43
C ALA A 88 -4.99 -3.92 4.43
N GLN A 89 -5.64 -4.99 4.01
CA GLN A 89 -5.09 -5.92 3.03
C GLN A 89 -5.03 -5.31 1.62
N ALA A 90 -6.03 -4.50 1.27
CA ALA A 90 -6.00 -3.77 0.00
C ALA A 90 -4.86 -2.76 -0.03
N ILE A 91 -4.62 -2.05 1.07
CA ILE A 91 -3.49 -1.13 1.20
C ILE A 91 -2.17 -1.89 1.07
N ARG A 92 -2.03 -3.03 1.72
CA ARG A 92 -0.83 -3.87 1.62
C ARG A 92 -0.51 -4.21 0.17
N LEU A 93 -1.51 -4.70 -0.56
CA LEU A 93 -1.32 -5.04 -1.97
C LEU A 93 -0.97 -3.82 -2.82
N GLY A 94 -1.68 -2.71 -2.60
CA GLY A 94 -1.42 -1.47 -3.35
C GLY A 94 -0.04 -0.89 -3.09
N VAL A 95 0.40 -0.88 -1.84
CA VAL A 95 1.74 -0.41 -1.48
C VAL A 95 2.81 -1.29 -2.13
N ALA A 96 2.65 -2.61 -2.05
CA ALA A 96 3.59 -3.53 -2.68
C ALA A 96 3.69 -3.29 -4.18
N ARG A 97 2.56 -3.10 -4.85
CA ARG A 97 2.54 -2.82 -6.30
C ARG A 97 3.18 -1.48 -6.64
N ALA A 98 2.88 -0.45 -5.86
CA ALA A 98 3.47 0.87 -6.09
C ALA A 98 4.99 0.85 -5.90
N LEU A 99 5.48 0.17 -4.87
CA LEU A 99 6.91 0.03 -4.63
C LEU A 99 7.59 -0.75 -5.75
N CYS A 100 6.95 -1.79 -6.27
CA CYS A 100 7.50 -2.55 -7.40
C CYS A 100 7.53 -1.72 -8.69
N ASN A 101 6.57 -0.83 -8.87
CA ASN A 101 6.59 0.09 -10.01
C ASN A 101 7.71 1.10 -9.87
N TYR A 102 7.98 1.55 -8.66
CA TYR A 102 9.10 2.45 -8.37
C TYR A 102 10.44 1.74 -8.56
N ASP A 103 10.57 0.53 -8.01
CA ASP A 103 11.80 -0.25 -8.07
C ASP A 103 11.48 -1.73 -8.28
N PRO A 104 11.56 -2.20 -9.54
CA PRO A 104 11.24 -3.60 -9.85
C PRO A 104 12.13 -4.62 -9.15
N SER A 105 13.30 -4.22 -8.66
CA SER A 105 14.16 -5.15 -7.92
C SER A 105 13.52 -5.61 -6.60
N LEU A 106 12.49 -4.91 -6.10
CA LEU A 106 11.78 -5.28 -4.90
C LEU A 106 10.74 -6.39 -5.13
N GLU A 107 10.46 -6.72 -6.39
CA GLU A 107 9.36 -7.63 -6.72
C GLU A 107 9.54 -9.02 -6.12
N LEU A 108 10.75 -9.57 -6.16
CA LEU A 108 10.99 -10.90 -5.64
C LEU A 108 10.70 -10.98 -4.13
N ALA A 109 11.17 -10.01 -3.37
CA ALA A 109 10.92 -9.95 -1.92
C ALA A 109 9.42 -9.82 -1.63
N MET A 110 8.72 -8.97 -2.37
CA MET A 110 7.28 -8.78 -2.19
C MET A 110 6.50 -10.04 -2.55
N ARG A 111 6.88 -10.71 -3.63
CA ARG A 111 6.23 -11.95 -4.05
C ARG A 111 6.46 -13.06 -3.04
N ASN A 112 7.68 -13.21 -2.55
CA ASN A 112 8.01 -14.24 -1.57
C ASN A 112 7.29 -14.01 -0.23
N ALA A 113 7.02 -12.76 0.11
CA ALA A 113 6.26 -12.42 1.31
C ALA A 113 4.74 -12.59 1.13
N GLY A 114 4.28 -12.83 -0.10
CA GLY A 114 2.86 -12.98 -0.39
C GLY A 114 2.11 -11.68 -0.54
N PHE A 115 2.81 -10.55 -0.75
CA PHE A 115 2.19 -9.23 -0.80
C PHE A 115 1.68 -8.83 -2.19
N LEU A 116 2.04 -9.58 -3.23
CA LEU A 116 1.64 -9.29 -4.60
C LEU A 116 0.50 -10.18 -5.10
N THR A 117 0.20 -11.24 -4.38
CA THR A 117 -0.83 -12.19 -4.81
C THR A 117 -2.15 -11.91 -4.12
N ARG A 118 -3.20 -11.97 -4.91
CA ARG A 118 -4.54 -12.07 -4.39
C ARG A 118 -4.70 -13.44 -3.77
N ASP A 119 -5.41 -13.51 -2.66
CA ASP A 119 -5.73 -14.80 -2.06
C ASP A 119 -6.62 -15.59 -3.04
N ALA A 120 -6.11 -16.71 -3.54
CA ALA A 120 -6.83 -17.54 -4.50
C ALA A 120 -8.13 -18.14 -3.95
N ARG A 121 -8.32 -18.11 -2.64
CA ARG A 121 -9.53 -18.62 -2.00
C ARG A 121 -10.69 -17.65 -2.05
N GLU A 122 -10.48 -16.50 -2.61
CA GLU A 122 -11.51 -15.51 -2.73
C GLU A 122 -12.28 -15.62 -3.97
N VAL A 123 -12.74 -16.73 -4.21
CA VAL A 123 -13.56 -16.92 -5.39
C VAL A 123 -15.00 -16.79 -5.01
#